data_5c3588597ae7b53d8f30d4924532369c
#
_entry.id   5c3588597ae7b53d8f30d4924532369c
#
_cell.length_a   1.000
_cell.length_b   1.000
_cell.length_c   1.000
_cell.angle_alpha   90.00
_cell.angle_beta   90.00
_cell.angle_gamma   90.00
#
_symmetry.space_group_name_H-M   'P 1'
#
loop_
_entity.id
_entity.type
_entity.pdbx_description
1 polymer ?
#
loop_
_entity_poly.entity_id
_entity_poly.type
_entity_poly.pdbx_seq_one_letter_code
_entity_poly.pdbx_strand_id
1 'polypeptide(L)'
;MEYTTLGSTGMEVSRICLGCMSFGSSDWREWVLDEDESREIIERAIDLGINFFDTANMYSAGESERVLGDVLADYDRDSQVVATKGYFQMDESDPNSGGLSRKAIEQELQNSLDRLGMDTVDLYQIHRWDDQTPIEETLRALDDAVRRGDTRYVGASSMWARQFAAALHESERSDLERFVTMQNHYNLVYREEEREMLPLCADEGVGVIPWSPLARGYLTRPHEDVDATTRGENEEYLYEHPYREGGGPEINERVAELAAEKGVTMAQIALAWLLHKEWVDAPIVGTTSVEHLEDAVEALSISLSEGDMAYLEEPYEPVRVSGHE
;
A
#
# COMPACT_ATOMS: atom_id res chain seq x y z
N MET A 1 -8.30 -14.43 10.90
CA MET A 1 -7.49 -13.87 9.79
C MET A 1 -7.36 -14.91 8.69
N GLU A 2 -7.40 -14.49 7.43
CA GLU A 2 -7.07 -15.32 6.27
C GLU A 2 -5.67 -14.94 5.77
N TYR A 3 -4.95 -15.91 5.20
CA TYR A 3 -3.62 -15.70 4.66
C TYR A 3 -3.58 -16.11 3.19
N THR A 4 -2.67 -15.50 2.44
CA THR A 4 -2.40 -15.80 1.04
C THR A 4 -0.91 -15.77 0.77
N THR A 5 -0.49 -16.41 -0.30
CA THR A 5 0.88 -16.28 -0.80
C THR A 5 1.05 -14.93 -1.50
N LEU A 6 2.12 -14.21 -1.21
CA LEU A 6 2.41 -12.92 -1.86
C LEU A 6 2.96 -13.15 -3.28
N GLY A 7 2.12 -12.93 -4.28
CA GLY A 7 2.43 -13.22 -5.67
C GLY A 7 2.85 -14.69 -5.86
N SER A 8 3.88 -14.92 -6.66
CA SER A 8 4.47 -16.25 -6.91
C SER A 8 5.57 -16.66 -5.91
N THR A 9 5.73 -15.91 -4.81
CA THR A 9 6.71 -16.24 -3.75
C THR A 9 6.18 -17.37 -2.86
N GLY A 10 7.03 -17.88 -1.96
CA GLY A 10 6.59 -18.80 -0.90
C GLY A 10 6.21 -18.09 0.41
N MET A 11 6.14 -16.75 0.42
CA MET A 11 5.86 -15.97 1.63
C MET A 11 4.36 -15.82 1.84
N GLU A 12 3.87 -16.21 3.01
CA GLU A 12 2.46 -16.09 3.39
C GLU A 12 2.23 -14.79 4.15
N VAL A 13 1.26 -14.00 3.70
CA VAL A 13 0.84 -12.73 4.30
C VAL A 13 -0.65 -12.75 4.65
N SER A 14 -1.04 -11.98 5.66
CA SER A 14 -2.45 -11.75 5.95
C SER A 14 -3.13 -11.04 4.78
N ARG A 15 -4.38 -11.40 4.50
CA ARG A 15 -5.21 -10.80 3.43
C ARG A 15 -5.48 -9.30 3.65
N ILE A 16 -5.14 -8.76 4.82
CA ILE A 16 -5.10 -7.32 5.13
C ILE A 16 -3.67 -6.98 5.51
N CYS A 17 -3.11 -5.94 4.88
CA CYS A 17 -1.84 -5.33 5.25
C CYS A 17 -2.10 -4.06 6.07
N LEU A 18 -1.44 -3.89 7.22
CA LEU A 18 -1.51 -2.65 7.98
C LEU A 18 -0.60 -1.59 7.36
N GLY A 19 -1.20 -0.50 6.85
CA GLY A 19 -0.49 0.67 6.35
C GLY A 19 -0.11 1.64 7.47
N CYS A 20 1.18 1.89 7.63
CA CYS A 20 1.72 2.68 8.73
C CYS A 20 1.93 4.18 8.42
N MET A 21 1.38 4.70 7.31
CA MET A 21 1.49 6.13 6.97
C MET A 21 0.82 7.04 8.00
N SER A 22 -0.12 6.53 8.79
CA SER A 22 -0.81 7.27 9.86
C SER A 22 -0.07 7.27 11.18
N PHE A 23 1.13 6.73 11.28
CA PHE A 23 1.92 6.61 12.50
C PHE A 23 3.17 7.49 12.43
N GLY A 24 3.53 8.14 13.56
CA GLY A 24 4.75 8.94 13.67
C GLY A 24 4.53 10.25 14.41
N SER A 25 4.43 11.39 13.73
CA SER A 25 4.29 12.71 14.33
C SER A 25 3.21 13.56 13.66
N SER A 26 2.35 14.17 14.48
CA SER A 26 1.35 15.14 14.04
C SER A 26 1.97 16.43 13.46
N ASP A 27 3.26 16.69 13.70
CA ASP A 27 3.98 17.78 13.05
C ASP A 27 4.08 17.59 11.52
N TRP A 28 4.05 16.34 11.06
CA TRP A 28 4.05 16.05 9.62
C TRP A 28 2.69 16.25 8.99
N ARG A 29 1.62 15.74 9.66
CA ARG A 29 0.21 15.93 9.28
C ARG A 29 -0.68 15.81 10.51
N GLU A 30 -1.69 16.67 10.66
CA GLU A 30 -2.56 16.75 11.84
C GLU A 30 -3.26 15.43 12.23
N TRP A 31 -3.49 14.53 11.26
CA TRP A 31 -4.16 13.24 11.48
C TRP A 31 -3.20 12.08 11.76
N VAL A 32 -1.90 12.33 11.81
CA VAL A 32 -0.90 11.30 12.15
C VAL A 32 -0.86 11.14 13.66
N LEU A 33 -0.92 9.88 14.08
CA LEU A 33 -0.92 9.47 15.47
C LEU A 33 0.50 9.46 16.04
N ASP A 34 0.63 9.75 17.31
CA ASP A 34 1.89 9.59 18.02
C ASP A 34 2.22 8.10 18.31
N GLU A 35 3.34 7.84 19.00
CA GLU A 35 3.79 6.49 19.28
C GLU A 35 2.82 5.71 20.17
N ASP A 36 2.27 6.31 21.23
CA ASP A 36 1.38 5.63 22.18
C ASP A 36 0.07 5.20 21.48
N GLU A 37 -0.55 6.11 20.71
CA GLU A 37 -1.76 5.84 19.93
C GLU A 37 -1.51 4.82 18.81
N SER A 38 -0.36 4.90 18.15
CA SER A 38 0.04 3.98 17.07
C SER A 38 0.30 2.57 17.62
N ARG A 39 0.92 2.46 18.79
CA ARG A 39 1.21 1.19 19.48
C ARG A 39 -0.06 0.39 19.70
N GLU A 40 -1.14 1.02 20.19
CA GLU A 40 -2.42 0.35 20.43
C GLU A 40 -2.96 -0.30 19.15
N ILE A 41 -2.86 0.38 18.01
CA ILE A 41 -3.34 -0.13 16.72
C ILE A 41 -2.45 -1.26 16.20
N ILE A 42 -1.12 -1.13 16.30
CA ILE A 42 -0.18 -2.16 15.81
C ILE A 42 -0.32 -3.44 16.66
N GLU A 43 -0.39 -3.32 17.98
CA GLU A 43 -0.60 -4.44 18.90
C GLU A 43 -1.94 -5.14 18.60
N ARG A 44 -3.00 -4.36 18.37
CA ARG A 44 -4.29 -4.91 18.00
C ARG A 44 -4.26 -5.61 16.64
N ALA A 45 -3.52 -5.09 15.66
CA ALA A 45 -3.34 -5.76 14.37
C ALA A 45 -2.72 -7.15 14.53
N ILE A 46 -1.67 -7.26 15.37
CA ILE A 46 -1.02 -8.54 15.67
C ILE A 46 -2.01 -9.50 16.36
N ASP A 47 -2.78 -9.02 17.33
CA ASP A 47 -3.80 -9.81 18.03
C ASP A 47 -4.90 -10.34 17.08
N LEU A 48 -5.25 -9.57 16.04
CA LEU A 48 -6.18 -9.96 14.99
C LEU A 48 -5.57 -10.93 13.96
N GLY A 49 -4.25 -11.19 14.06
CA GLY A 49 -3.51 -12.09 13.18
C GLY A 49 -2.99 -11.42 11.91
N ILE A 50 -2.93 -10.09 11.85
CA ILE A 50 -2.21 -9.38 10.78
C ILE A 50 -0.72 -9.61 11.02
N ASN A 51 -0.03 -10.12 9.98
CA ASN A 51 1.41 -10.30 10.00
C ASN A 51 2.13 -9.43 8.97
N PHE A 52 1.40 -8.63 8.19
CA PHE A 52 1.94 -7.82 7.11
C PHE A 52 1.78 -6.32 7.40
N PHE A 53 2.92 -5.62 7.45
CA PHE A 53 3.04 -4.19 7.80
C PHE A 53 3.77 -3.45 6.69
N ASP A 54 3.20 -2.33 6.23
CA ASP A 54 3.78 -1.52 5.15
C ASP A 54 4.05 -0.09 5.62
N THR A 55 5.32 0.32 5.61
CA THR A 55 5.77 1.67 5.91
C THR A 55 6.60 2.26 4.76
N ALA A 56 7.25 3.39 4.95
CA ALA A 56 8.21 4.01 4.03
C ALA A 56 9.11 5.01 4.77
N ASN A 57 10.33 5.23 4.23
CA ASN A 57 11.28 6.19 4.79
C ASN A 57 10.71 7.62 4.89
N MET A 58 9.85 8.03 3.93
CA MET A 58 9.28 9.37 3.91
C MET A 58 8.11 9.58 4.88
N TYR A 59 7.48 8.51 5.40
CA TYR A 59 6.34 8.66 6.28
C TYR A 59 6.76 9.27 7.62
N SER A 60 6.21 10.46 7.94
CA SER A 60 6.64 11.28 9.08
C SER A 60 8.16 11.46 9.17
N ALA A 61 8.83 11.63 8.01
CA ALA A 61 10.28 11.78 7.92
C ALA A 61 11.08 10.64 8.61
N GLY A 62 10.56 9.42 8.54
CA GLY A 62 11.17 8.21 9.13
C GLY A 62 10.60 7.83 10.49
N GLU A 63 9.79 8.66 11.14
CA GLU A 63 9.19 8.33 12.45
C GLU A 63 8.21 7.14 12.35
N SER A 64 7.53 6.96 11.22
CA SER A 64 6.69 5.78 11.00
C SER A 64 7.48 4.47 11.09
N GLU A 65 8.70 4.43 10.55
CA GLU A 65 9.59 3.27 10.65
C GLU A 65 10.06 3.05 12.09
N ARG A 66 10.38 4.12 12.85
CA ARG A 66 10.78 4.01 14.28
C ARG A 66 9.66 3.45 15.14
N VAL A 67 8.46 4.04 15.02
CA VAL A 67 7.29 3.59 15.78
C VAL A 67 6.98 2.13 15.48
N LEU A 68 6.98 1.74 14.20
CA LEU A 68 6.74 0.34 13.81
C LEU A 68 7.83 -0.58 14.40
N GLY A 69 9.09 -0.22 14.25
CA GLY A 69 10.22 -1.01 14.75
C GLY A 69 10.21 -1.16 16.27
N ASP A 70 9.94 -0.08 17.01
CA ASP A 70 9.89 -0.09 18.48
C ASP A 70 8.74 -0.98 19.00
N VAL A 71 7.59 -0.99 18.34
CA VAL A 71 6.49 -1.88 18.72
C VAL A 71 6.80 -3.34 18.36
N LEU A 72 7.28 -3.61 17.14
CA LEU A 72 7.56 -4.97 16.69
C LEU A 72 8.75 -5.63 17.43
N ALA A 73 9.61 -4.85 18.09
CA ALA A 73 10.69 -5.38 18.93
C ALA A 73 10.19 -6.21 20.13
N ASP A 74 8.94 -6.00 20.54
CA ASP A 74 8.32 -6.78 21.62
C ASP A 74 7.75 -8.13 21.15
N TYR A 75 7.79 -8.42 19.84
CA TYR A 75 7.21 -9.61 19.20
C TYR A 75 8.27 -10.43 18.46
N ASP A 76 7.90 -11.68 18.13
CA ASP A 76 8.76 -12.54 17.33
C ASP A 76 8.92 -12.02 15.91
N ARG A 77 10.14 -11.56 15.56
CA ARG A 77 10.47 -11.01 14.25
C ARG A 77 10.16 -11.98 13.09
N ASP A 78 10.37 -13.27 13.31
CA ASP A 78 10.17 -14.29 12.27
C ASP A 78 8.68 -14.50 11.92
N SER A 79 7.77 -14.06 12.79
CA SER A 79 6.33 -14.11 12.54
C SER A 79 5.79 -12.88 11.80
N GLN A 80 6.62 -11.87 11.56
CA GLN A 80 6.21 -10.59 10.96
C GLN A 80 6.78 -10.44 9.55
N VAL A 81 5.97 -9.89 8.63
CA VAL A 81 6.37 -9.47 7.29
C VAL A 81 6.38 -7.95 7.25
N VAL A 82 7.57 -7.37 7.16
CA VAL A 82 7.77 -5.92 7.20
C VAL A 82 8.22 -5.42 5.83
N ALA A 83 7.43 -4.50 5.28
CA ALA A 83 7.72 -3.80 4.03
C ALA A 83 8.06 -2.34 4.29
N THR A 84 9.13 -1.82 3.65
CA THR A 84 9.40 -0.38 3.58
C THR A 84 9.75 0.03 2.16
N LYS A 85 9.91 1.35 1.94
CA LYS A 85 10.09 1.94 0.60
C LYS A 85 11.10 3.09 0.64
N GLY A 86 11.82 3.27 -0.48
CA GLY A 86 12.68 4.43 -0.71
C GLY A 86 12.46 5.03 -2.11
N TYR A 87 12.65 6.33 -2.23
CA TYR A 87 12.69 7.14 -3.44
C TYR A 87 12.72 8.63 -3.13
N PHE A 88 11.81 9.11 -2.27
CA PHE A 88 11.67 10.54 -1.99
C PHE A 88 12.93 11.08 -1.28
N GLN A 89 13.25 12.34 -1.59
CA GLN A 89 14.39 13.01 -0.98
C GLN A 89 14.15 13.24 0.52
N MET A 90 15.06 12.72 1.35
CA MET A 90 14.96 12.77 2.81
C MET A 90 15.69 13.95 3.43
N ASP A 91 16.67 14.51 2.73
CA ASP A 91 17.42 15.70 3.12
C ASP A 91 17.56 16.63 1.93
N GLU A 92 16.92 17.80 1.98
CA GLU A 92 16.96 18.80 0.91
C GLU A 92 18.39 19.34 0.64
N SER A 93 19.28 19.22 1.60
CA SER A 93 20.69 19.65 1.47
C SER A 93 21.59 18.61 0.81
N ASP A 94 21.18 17.34 0.76
CA ASP A 94 21.92 16.26 0.07
C ASP A 94 21.19 15.86 -1.22
N PRO A 95 21.74 16.19 -2.41
CA PRO A 95 21.12 15.82 -3.69
C PRO A 95 21.11 14.31 -3.95
N ASN A 96 21.75 13.49 -3.12
CA ASN A 96 21.75 12.04 -3.21
C ASN A 96 20.88 11.34 -2.17
N SER A 97 20.13 12.08 -1.35
CA SER A 97 19.23 11.51 -0.34
C SER A 97 17.88 11.03 -0.90
N GLY A 98 17.77 10.92 -2.22
CA GLY A 98 16.58 10.44 -2.92
C GLY A 98 16.90 9.92 -4.30
N GLY A 99 15.85 9.50 -5.04
CA GLY A 99 15.95 8.82 -6.32
C GLY A 99 16.30 7.33 -6.18
N LEU A 100 16.61 6.69 -7.31
CA LEU A 100 16.87 5.25 -7.37
C LEU A 100 18.28 4.89 -7.82
N SER A 101 19.23 5.84 -7.72
CA SER A 101 20.64 5.53 -7.95
C SER A 101 21.11 4.46 -6.92
N ARG A 102 22.13 3.70 -7.29
CA ARG A 102 22.75 2.73 -6.38
C ARG A 102 23.08 3.36 -5.01
N LYS A 103 23.70 4.57 -5.05
CA LYS A 103 24.07 5.27 -3.81
C LYS A 103 22.85 5.57 -2.93
N ALA A 104 21.76 6.06 -3.52
CA ALA A 104 20.54 6.41 -2.78
C ALA A 104 19.88 5.15 -2.21
N ILE A 105 19.73 4.10 -3.01
CA ILE A 105 19.12 2.83 -2.55
C ILE A 105 19.90 2.24 -1.38
N GLU A 106 21.24 2.11 -1.51
CA GLU A 106 22.06 1.51 -0.45
C GLU A 106 22.01 2.33 0.85
N GLN A 107 22.07 3.65 0.74
CA GLN A 107 22.01 4.55 1.90
C GLN A 107 20.64 4.54 2.56
N GLU A 108 19.56 4.68 1.76
CA GLU A 108 18.21 4.77 2.32
C GLU A 108 17.72 3.43 2.89
N LEU A 109 18.08 2.29 2.26
CA LEU A 109 17.77 0.99 2.85
C LEU A 109 18.47 0.82 4.20
N GLN A 110 19.75 1.17 4.31
CA GLN A 110 20.45 1.09 5.59
C GLN A 110 19.82 2.04 6.64
N ASN A 111 19.48 3.27 6.25
CA ASN A 111 18.80 4.21 7.14
C ASN A 111 17.43 3.66 7.60
N SER A 112 16.69 2.98 6.72
CA SER A 112 15.41 2.34 7.06
C SER A 112 15.61 1.18 8.05
N LEU A 113 16.61 0.32 7.83
CA LEU A 113 16.97 -0.76 8.75
C LEU A 113 17.34 -0.21 10.14
N ASP A 114 18.14 0.85 10.19
CA ASP A 114 18.54 1.51 11.44
C ASP A 114 17.31 2.10 12.18
N ARG A 115 16.36 2.73 11.45
CA ARG A 115 15.13 3.27 12.05
C ARG A 115 14.18 2.18 12.54
N LEU A 116 14.04 1.10 11.77
CA LEU A 116 13.24 -0.07 12.16
C LEU A 116 13.89 -0.90 13.28
N GLY A 117 15.18 -0.71 13.56
CA GLY A 117 15.93 -1.56 14.50
C GLY A 117 16.05 -3.02 14.05
N MET A 118 16.11 -3.26 12.72
CA MET A 118 16.12 -4.58 12.10
C MET A 118 17.37 -4.78 11.24
N ASP A 119 17.87 -6.02 11.19
CA ASP A 119 18.99 -6.38 10.28
C ASP A 119 18.51 -6.64 8.85
N THR A 120 17.21 -6.96 8.68
CA THR A 120 16.61 -7.34 7.40
C THR A 120 15.14 -6.94 7.36
N VAL A 121 14.68 -6.37 6.24
CA VAL A 121 13.24 -6.26 5.94
C VAL A 121 12.80 -7.40 5.02
N ASP A 122 11.51 -7.72 5.02
CA ASP A 122 11.00 -8.81 4.17
C ASP A 122 10.75 -8.33 2.74
N LEU A 123 10.34 -7.07 2.57
CA LEU A 123 10.07 -6.47 1.27
C LEU A 123 10.60 -5.02 1.22
N TYR A 124 11.53 -4.75 0.33
CA TYR A 124 11.96 -3.37 0.03
C TYR A 124 11.41 -2.93 -1.32
N GLN A 125 10.72 -1.80 -1.34
CA GLN A 125 9.99 -1.35 -2.54
C GLN A 125 10.57 -0.04 -3.07
N ILE A 126 10.69 0.08 -4.40
CA ILE A 126 10.82 1.40 -5.01
C ILE A 126 9.49 2.13 -4.92
N HIS A 127 9.48 3.32 -4.29
CA HIS A 127 8.25 4.05 -3.99
C HIS A 127 7.64 4.71 -5.23
N ARG A 128 8.49 5.10 -6.19
CA ARG A 128 8.13 5.67 -7.50
C ARG A 128 9.13 5.24 -8.55
N TRP A 129 8.78 5.41 -9.81
CA TRP A 129 9.73 5.29 -10.92
C TRP A 129 10.66 6.50 -10.96
N ASP A 130 11.93 6.27 -11.29
CA ASP A 130 12.95 7.32 -11.46
C ASP A 130 13.37 7.42 -12.92
N ASP A 131 12.93 8.47 -13.61
CA ASP A 131 13.31 8.73 -15.00
C ASP A 131 14.76 9.22 -15.15
N GLN A 132 15.44 9.55 -14.05
CA GLN A 132 16.83 10.05 -14.07
C GLN A 132 17.85 8.91 -13.93
N THR A 133 17.46 7.78 -13.35
CA THR A 133 18.35 6.64 -13.13
C THR A 133 18.04 5.52 -14.13
N PRO A 134 19.03 5.00 -14.86
CA PRO A 134 18.86 3.82 -15.69
C PRO A 134 18.33 2.64 -14.86
N ILE A 135 17.25 2.00 -15.30
CA ILE A 135 16.61 0.92 -14.54
C ILE A 135 17.56 -0.24 -14.21
N GLU A 136 18.54 -0.51 -15.07
CA GLU A 136 19.57 -1.53 -14.82
C GLU A 136 20.42 -1.20 -13.58
N GLU A 137 20.73 0.07 -13.32
CA GLU A 137 21.46 0.48 -12.11
C GLU A 137 20.64 0.23 -10.85
N THR A 138 19.36 0.61 -10.88
CA THR A 138 18.39 0.39 -9.79
C THR A 138 18.27 -1.11 -9.48
N LEU A 139 18.02 -1.94 -10.51
CA LEU A 139 17.83 -3.38 -10.32
C LEU A 139 19.09 -4.08 -9.79
N ARG A 140 20.29 -3.65 -10.24
CA ARG A 140 21.56 -4.18 -9.70
C ARG A 140 21.76 -3.79 -8.23
N ALA A 141 21.36 -2.60 -7.83
CA ALA A 141 21.46 -2.19 -6.43
C ALA A 141 20.51 -2.99 -5.53
N LEU A 142 19.29 -3.26 -6.02
CA LEU A 142 18.30 -4.10 -5.33
C LEU A 142 18.74 -5.56 -5.25
N ASP A 143 19.26 -6.13 -6.33
CA ASP A 143 19.85 -7.49 -6.37
C ASP A 143 20.99 -7.63 -5.35
N ASP A 144 21.88 -6.65 -5.29
CA ASP A 144 22.95 -6.64 -4.30
C ASP A 144 22.42 -6.56 -2.85
N ALA A 145 21.32 -5.81 -2.61
CA ALA A 145 20.68 -5.73 -1.30
C ALA A 145 20.08 -7.09 -0.87
N VAL A 146 19.44 -7.80 -1.78
CA VAL A 146 18.95 -9.18 -1.52
C VAL A 146 20.11 -10.11 -1.23
N ARG A 147 21.18 -10.07 -2.03
CA ARG A 147 22.38 -10.93 -1.84
C ARG A 147 23.12 -10.65 -0.54
N ARG A 148 23.11 -9.41 -0.05
CA ARG A 148 23.67 -9.07 1.29
C ARG A 148 22.76 -9.51 2.44
N GLY A 149 21.48 -9.71 2.17
CA GLY A 149 20.49 -10.07 3.17
C GLY A 149 19.84 -8.84 3.84
N ASP A 150 20.00 -7.64 3.28
CA ASP A 150 19.37 -6.40 3.77
C ASP A 150 17.86 -6.43 3.53
N THR A 151 17.42 -7.11 2.48
CA THR A 151 16.00 -7.41 2.21
C THR A 151 15.84 -8.84 1.68
N ARG A 152 14.68 -9.46 1.89
CA ARG A 152 14.38 -10.80 1.35
C ARG A 152 13.82 -10.73 -0.07
N TYR A 153 12.95 -9.77 -0.33
CA TYR A 153 12.28 -9.57 -1.61
C TYR A 153 12.30 -8.09 -2.00
N VAL A 154 12.12 -7.82 -3.28
CA VAL A 154 12.01 -6.48 -3.82
C VAL A 154 10.66 -6.27 -4.50
N GLY A 155 10.11 -5.07 -4.38
CA GLY A 155 8.83 -4.69 -4.95
C GLY A 155 8.86 -3.32 -5.61
N ALA A 156 7.78 -2.98 -6.28
CA ALA A 156 7.62 -1.70 -6.94
C ALA A 156 6.27 -1.04 -6.57
N SER A 157 6.20 0.28 -6.71
CA SER A 157 4.98 1.05 -6.47
C SER A 157 4.76 2.09 -7.55
N SER A 158 3.52 2.22 -7.98
CA SER A 158 2.99 3.36 -8.77
C SER A 158 3.84 3.78 -9.96
N MET A 159 3.69 3.09 -11.07
CA MET A 159 4.35 3.38 -12.34
C MET A 159 3.53 2.88 -13.53
N TRP A 160 3.90 3.26 -14.73
CA TRP A 160 3.27 2.77 -15.93
C TRP A 160 3.57 1.29 -16.19
N ALA A 161 2.59 0.53 -16.67
CA ALA A 161 2.78 -0.89 -16.99
C ALA A 161 3.96 -1.14 -17.94
N ARG A 162 4.21 -0.23 -18.91
CA ARG A 162 5.39 -0.30 -19.79
C ARG A 162 6.73 -0.19 -19.04
N GLN A 163 6.78 0.64 -17.96
CA GLN A 163 7.98 0.79 -17.13
C GLN A 163 8.21 -0.47 -16.31
N PHE A 164 7.14 -1.00 -15.72
CA PHE A 164 7.19 -2.23 -14.94
C PHE A 164 7.58 -3.45 -15.81
N ALA A 165 6.97 -3.61 -16.97
CA ALA A 165 7.33 -4.67 -17.93
C ALA A 165 8.80 -4.57 -18.37
N ALA A 166 9.30 -3.33 -18.61
CA ALA A 166 10.70 -3.12 -18.95
C ALA A 166 11.64 -3.52 -17.81
N ALA A 167 11.27 -3.24 -16.55
CA ALA A 167 12.05 -3.63 -15.37
C ALA A 167 12.09 -5.16 -15.20
N LEU A 168 10.93 -5.84 -15.31
CA LEU A 168 10.85 -7.30 -15.24
C LEU A 168 11.69 -7.97 -16.33
N HIS A 169 11.58 -7.48 -17.58
CA HIS A 169 12.38 -7.99 -18.69
C HIS A 169 13.89 -7.76 -18.48
N GLU A 170 14.28 -6.60 -17.94
CA GLU A 170 15.69 -6.31 -17.65
C GLU A 170 16.24 -7.25 -16.55
N SER A 171 15.46 -7.51 -15.50
CA SER A 171 15.83 -8.47 -14.47
C SER A 171 16.11 -9.85 -15.07
N GLU A 172 15.20 -10.36 -15.91
CA GLU A 172 15.36 -11.66 -16.59
C GLU A 172 16.60 -11.68 -17.51
N ARG A 173 16.76 -10.63 -18.34
CA ARG A 173 17.88 -10.54 -19.27
C ARG A 173 19.24 -10.49 -18.60
N SER A 174 19.32 -9.88 -17.41
CA SER A 174 20.55 -9.62 -16.67
C SER A 174 20.77 -10.56 -15.49
N ASP A 175 19.91 -11.57 -15.28
CA ASP A 175 19.96 -12.54 -14.16
C ASP A 175 19.98 -11.82 -12.80
N LEU A 176 19.05 -10.89 -12.61
CA LEU A 176 18.86 -10.10 -11.39
C LEU A 176 17.56 -10.47 -10.70
N GLU A 177 17.46 -10.15 -9.42
CA GLU A 177 16.19 -10.29 -8.66
C GLU A 177 15.05 -9.53 -9.34
N ARG A 178 13.87 -10.17 -9.39
CA ARG A 178 12.66 -9.60 -9.97
C ARG A 178 11.81 -8.94 -8.90
N PHE A 179 11.09 -7.89 -9.27
CA PHE A 179 10.00 -7.40 -8.44
C PHE A 179 8.94 -8.49 -8.24
N VAL A 180 8.62 -8.78 -6.98
CA VAL A 180 7.61 -9.78 -6.61
C VAL A 180 6.26 -9.15 -6.29
N THR A 181 6.21 -7.83 -6.08
CA THR A 181 4.97 -7.09 -5.80
C THR A 181 4.85 -5.81 -6.61
N MET A 182 3.59 -5.44 -6.87
CA MET A 182 3.18 -4.12 -7.33
C MET A 182 2.22 -3.49 -6.31
N GLN A 183 2.65 -2.36 -5.72
CA GLN A 183 1.82 -1.54 -4.86
C GLN A 183 1.27 -0.35 -5.66
N ASN A 184 0.08 -0.48 -6.21
CA ASN A 184 -0.54 0.52 -7.07
C ASN A 184 -1.79 1.15 -6.45
N HIS A 185 -2.22 2.26 -7.01
CA HIS A 185 -3.48 2.90 -6.67
C HIS A 185 -4.64 2.07 -7.21
N TYR A 186 -5.44 1.48 -6.34
CA TYR A 186 -6.60 0.70 -6.80
C TYR A 186 -7.69 0.63 -5.75
N ASN A 187 -8.89 1.01 -6.13
CA ASN A 187 -10.10 0.94 -5.33
C ASN A 187 -11.33 1.05 -6.23
N LEU A 188 -12.52 0.96 -5.67
CA LEU A 188 -13.77 0.90 -6.41
C LEU A 188 -14.06 2.14 -7.27
N VAL A 189 -13.55 3.32 -6.89
CA VAL A 189 -13.70 4.58 -7.64
C VAL A 189 -12.45 4.96 -8.45
N TYR A 190 -11.41 4.13 -8.43
CA TYR A 190 -10.22 4.28 -9.26
C TYR A 190 -9.75 2.91 -9.76
N ARG A 191 -10.05 2.59 -11.02
CA ARG A 191 -9.84 1.26 -11.61
C ARG A 191 -8.96 1.28 -12.88
N GLU A 192 -8.18 2.35 -13.08
CA GLU A 192 -7.36 2.49 -14.29
C GLU A 192 -6.27 1.42 -14.43
N GLU A 193 -5.85 0.83 -13.31
CA GLU A 193 -4.86 -0.26 -13.29
C GLU A 193 -5.38 -1.58 -13.88
N GLU A 194 -6.71 -1.75 -13.96
CA GLU A 194 -7.33 -2.93 -14.63
C GLU A 194 -7.05 -2.98 -16.13
N ARG A 195 -6.60 -1.87 -16.74
CA ARG A 195 -6.36 -1.81 -18.19
C ARG A 195 -5.11 -2.57 -18.62
N GLU A 196 -4.01 -2.40 -17.87
CA GLU A 196 -2.72 -2.98 -18.26
C GLU A 196 -1.94 -3.52 -17.05
N MET A 197 -1.85 -2.78 -15.93
CA MET A 197 -0.97 -3.15 -14.81
C MET A 197 -1.42 -4.45 -14.13
N LEU A 198 -2.71 -4.58 -13.77
CA LEU A 198 -3.20 -5.78 -13.09
C LEU A 198 -3.13 -7.03 -13.97
N PRO A 199 -3.52 -6.99 -15.26
CA PRO A 199 -3.28 -8.11 -16.18
C PRO A 199 -1.80 -8.48 -16.31
N LEU A 200 -0.90 -7.50 -16.41
CA LEU A 200 0.55 -7.74 -16.42
C LEU A 200 1.03 -8.43 -15.15
N CYS A 201 0.58 -7.96 -13.98
CA CYS A 201 0.94 -8.59 -12.72
C CYS A 201 0.47 -10.05 -12.65
N ALA A 202 -0.76 -10.34 -13.12
CA ALA A 202 -1.30 -11.69 -13.17
C ALA A 202 -0.49 -12.60 -14.10
N ASP A 203 -0.16 -12.12 -15.30
CA ASP A 203 0.62 -12.88 -16.29
C ASP A 203 2.04 -13.18 -15.79
N GLU A 204 2.64 -12.26 -15.01
CA GLU A 204 4.00 -12.34 -14.51
C GLU A 204 4.12 -12.97 -13.10
N GLY A 205 2.99 -13.32 -12.47
CA GLY A 205 2.95 -13.87 -11.12
C GLY A 205 3.38 -12.88 -10.03
N VAL A 206 3.18 -11.59 -10.26
CA VAL A 206 3.49 -10.50 -9.33
C VAL A 206 2.30 -10.25 -8.41
N GLY A 207 2.55 -10.19 -7.10
CA GLY A 207 1.53 -9.91 -6.11
C GLY A 207 1.06 -8.44 -6.14
N VAL A 208 -0.22 -8.23 -5.93
CA VAL A 208 -0.83 -6.90 -5.94
C VAL A 208 -1.28 -6.51 -4.54
N ILE A 209 -0.69 -5.42 -4.02
CA ILE A 209 -0.93 -4.88 -2.68
C ILE A 209 -1.38 -3.41 -2.77
N PRO A 210 -2.64 -3.13 -3.13
CA PRO A 210 -3.06 -1.78 -3.48
C PRO A 210 -3.09 -0.82 -2.29
N TRP A 211 -2.65 0.43 -2.54
CA TRP A 211 -2.80 1.53 -1.60
C TRP A 211 -4.10 2.30 -1.82
N SER A 212 -4.55 3.02 -0.78
CA SER A 212 -5.82 3.76 -0.74
C SER A 212 -7.05 2.90 -1.09
N PRO A 213 -7.22 1.72 -0.49
CA PRO A 213 -8.35 0.82 -0.77
C PRO A 213 -9.71 1.47 -0.49
N LEU A 214 -9.77 2.41 0.43
CA LEU A 214 -10.97 3.17 0.82
C LEU A 214 -11.03 4.57 0.18
N ALA A 215 -10.24 4.82 -0.89
CA ALA A 215 -10.17 6.10 -1.56
C ALA A 215 -10.01 7.28 -0.57
N ARG A 216 -9.07 7.15 0.39
CA ARG A 216 -8.78 8.15 1.44
C ARG A 216 -9.99 8.56 2.28
N GLY A 217 -10.92 7.65 2.47
CA GLY A 217 -12.16 7.86 3.23
C GLY A 217 -13.38 8.20 2.38
N TYR A 218 -13.23 8.41 1.06
CA TYR A 218 -14.36 8.67 0.15
C TYR A 218 -15.37 7.51 0.14
N LEU A 219 -14.92 6.27 0.31
CA LEU A 219 -15.77 5.07 0.34
C LEU A 219 -16.21 4.65 1.75
N THR A 220 -16.01 5.48 2.78
CA THR A 220 -16.38 5.13 4.16
C THR A 220 -17.63 5.83 4.68
N ARG A 221 -18.15 6.79 3.93
CA ARG A 221 -19.31 7.62 4.27
C ARG A 221 -19.99 8.16 3.01
N PRO A 222 -21.23 8.66 3.09
CA PRO A 222 -21.89 9.33 1.97
C PRO A 222 -21.01 10.44 1.40
N HIS A 223 -20.96 10.57 0.08
CA HIS A 223 -20.06 11.51 -0.60
C HIS A 223 -20.30 12.97 -0.22
N GLU A 224 -21.50 13.31 0.27
CA GLU A 224 -21.85 14.66 0.77
C GLU A 224 -21.13 14.98 2.09
N ASP A 225 -20.76 13.97 2.87
CA ASP A 225 -20.15 14.09 4.21
C ASP A 225 -18.62 13.94 4.20
N VAL A 226 -18.00 13.70 3.04
CA VAL A 226 -16.55 13.42 2.93
C VAL A 226 -15.71 14.60 3.39
N ASP A 227 -16.15 15.82 3.09
CA ASP A 227 -15.43 17.06 3.45
C ASP A 227 -15.57 17.44 4.94
N ALA A 228 -16.44 16.76 5.70
CA ALA A 228 -16.70 17.06 7.11
C ALA A 228 -15.71 16.41 8.09
N THR A 229 -14.55 15.90 7.60
CA THR A 229 -13.55 15.25 8.45
C THR A 229 -12.24 16.03 8.45
N THR A 230 -11.48 15.96 9.58
CA THR A 230 -10.14 16.57 9.68
C THR A 230 -9.24 16.22 8.51
N ARG A 231 -9.32 14.99 8.03
CA ARG A 231 -8.58 14.54 6.84
C ARG A 231 -9.16 15.10 5.56
N GLY A 232 -10.49 15.17 5.43
CA GLY A 232 -11.19 15.71 4.27
C GLY A 232 -11.00 17.23 4.11
N GLU A 233 -10.95 17.98 5.22
CA GLU A 233 -10.74 19.42 5.22
C GLU A 233 -9.30 19.83 4.87
N ASN A 234 -8.32 18.99 5.22
CA ASN A 234 -6.89 19.31 5.15
C ASN A 234 -6.13 18.54 4.05
N GLU A 235 -6.73 17.56 3.39
CA GLU A 235 -6.06 16.84 2.31
C GLU A 235 -6.42 17.43 0.93
N GLU A 236 -5.59 18.33 0.45
CA GLU A 236 -5.51 18.75 -0.96
C GLU A 236 -5.51 17.54 -1.91
N TYR A 237 -5.01 16.41 -1.43
CA TYR A 237 -4.92 15.12 -2.08
C TYR A 237 -6.28 14.44 -2.41
N LEU A 238 -7.37 14.74 -1.69
CA LEU A 238 -8.70 14.26 -2.07
C LEU A 238 -9.19 14.91 -3.36
N TYR A 239 -8.74 16.16 -3.60
CA TYR A 239 -9.06 16.91 -4.82
C TYR A 239 -8.09 16.61 -5.97
N GLU A 240 -6.88 16.12 -5.68
CA GLU A 240 -5.92 15.69 -6.69
C GLU A 240 -6.30 14.35 -7.34
N HIS A 241 -7.05 13.51 -6.63
CA HIS A 241 -7.51 12.22 -7.14
C HIS A 241 -8.92 12.33 -7.74
N PRO A 242 -9.19 11.60 -8.82
CA PRO A 242 -10.45 11.73 -9.57
C PRO A 242 -11.62 10.95 -8.92
N TYR A 243 -11.71 10.85 -7.59
CA TYR A 243 -12.73 10.05 -6.90
C TYR A 243 -14.16 10.55 -7.10
N ARG A 244 -14.32 11.83 -7.43
CA ARG A 244 -15.62 12.46 -7.73
C ARG A 244 -15.94 12.48 -9.22
N GLU A 245 -15.03 11.99 -10.04
CA GLU A 245 -15.17 11.84 -11.49
C GLU A 245 -15.62 10.41 -11.83
N GLY A 246 -15.84 10.09 -13.09
CA GLY A 246 -16.00 8.74 -13.60
C GLY A 246 -17.05 7.87 -12.90
N GLY A 247 -18.21 8.48 -12.51
CA GLY A 247 -19.26 7.75 -11.82
C GLY A 247 -19.05 7.62 -10.30
N GLY A 248 -18.00 8.25 -9.74
CA GLY A 248 -17.65 8.13 -8.32
C GLY A 248 -18.78 8.41 -7.33
N PRO A 249 -19.59 9.48 -7.47
CA PRO A 249 -20.73 9.74 -6.58
C PRO A 249 -21.78 8.62 -6.62
N GLU A 250 -22.14 8.12 -7.80
CA GLU A 250 -23.09 7.02 -7.95
C GLU A 250 -22.55 5.71 -7.35
N ILE A 251 -21.26 5.43 -7.54
CA ILE A 251 -20.60 4.27 -6.91
C ILE A 251 -20.68 4.40 -5.39
N ASN A 252 -20.40 5.59 -4.83
CA ASN A 252 -20.46 5.83 -3.38
C ASN A 252 -21.89 5.61 -2.86
N GLU A 253 -22.93 6.09 -3.55
CA GLU A 253 -24.33 5.86 -3.20
C GLU A 253 -24.65 4.36 -3.19
N ARG A 254 -24.23 3.61 -4.23
CA ARG A 254 -24.42 2.16 -4.31
C ARG A 254 -23.70 1.38 -3.20
N VAL A 255 -22.52 1.85 -2.79
CA VAL A 255 -21.81 1.30 -1.61
C VAL A 255 -22.64 1.52 -0.35
N ALA A 256 -23.22 2.70 -0.16
CA ALA A 256 -24.07 3.00 0.99
C ALA A 256 -25.36 2.15 1.00
N GLU A 257 -26.01 1.98 -0.15
CA GLU A 257 -27.21 1.14 -0.28
C GLU A 257 -26.93 -0.32 0.05
N LEU A 258 -25.85 -0.88 -0.53
CA LEU A 258 -25.47 -2.28 -0.29
C LEU A 258 -25.01 -2.51 1.16
N ALA A 259 -24.32 -1.55 1.75
CA ALA A 259 -23.93 -1.58 3.17
C ALA A 259 -25.17 -1.63 4.08
N ALA A 260 -26.17 -0.78 3.81
CA ALA A 260 -27.43 -0.78 4.56
C ALA A 260 -28.22 -2.09 4.37
N GLU A 261 -28.26 -2.65 3.16
CA GLU A 261 -28.91 -3.93 2.87
C GLU A 261 -28.29 -5.09 3.64
N LYS A 262 -26.95 -5.15 3.65
CA LYS A 262 -26.21 -6.22 4.32
C LYS A 262 -26.01 -5.98 5.83
N GLY A 263 -26.31 -4.78 6.33
CA GLY A 263 -26.15 -4.41 7.75
C GLY A 263 -24.69 -4.28 8.18
N VAL A 264 -23.85 -3.78 7.29
CA VAL A 264 -22.39 -3.59 7.48
C VAL A 264 -21.99 -2.15 7.17
N THR A 265 -20.73 -1.77 7.39
CA THR A 265 -20.24 -0.41 7.07
C THR A 265 -19.91 -0.27 5.58
N MET A 266 -19.91 0.99 5.07
CA MET A 266 -19.47 1.29 3.70
C MET A 266 -18.01 0.88 3.48
N ALA A 267 -17.16 1.10 4.48
CA ALA A 267 -15.75 0.67 4.45
C ALA A 267 -15.62 -0.84 4.26
N GLN A 268 -16.44 -1.62 4.95
CA GLN A 268 -16.47 -3.08 4.83
C GLN A 268 -16.88 -3.54 3.42
N ILE A 269 -17.88 -2.89 2.80
CA ILE A 269 -18.26 -3.20 1.40
C ILE A 269 -17.12 -2.89 0.42
N ALA A 270 -16.50 -1.72 0.55
CA ALA A 270 -15.41 -1.31 -0.33
C ALA A 270 -14.17 -2.24 -0.20
N LEU A 271 -13.85 -2.68 1.01
CA LEU A 271 -12.77 -3.65 1.24
C LEU A 271 -13.16 -5.05 0.75
N ALA A 272 -14.38 -5.51 1.01
CA ALA A 272 -14.88 -6.79 0.52
C ALA A 272 -14.81 -6.86 -1.01
N TRP A 273 -15.14 -5.76 -1.71
CA TRP A 273 -15.00 -5.69 -3.17
C TRP A 273 -13.56 -5.95 -3.62
N LEU A 274 -12.55 -5.30 -3.00
CA LEU A 274 -11.13 -5.55 -3.30
C LEU A 274 -10.71 -6.99 -3.00
N LEU A 275 -11.15 -7.53 -1.86
CA LEU A 275 -10.83 -8.89 -1.42
C LEU A 275 -11.46 -9.97 -2.30
N HIS A 276 -12.51 -9.65 -3.09
CA HIS A 276 -13.08 -10.54 -4.10
C HIS A 276 -12.37 -10.46 -5.47
N LYS A 277 -11.42 -9.54 -5.66
CA LYS A 277 -10.62 -9.50 -6.90
C LYS A 277 -9.51 -10.54 -6.83
N GLU A 278 -9.48 -11.44 -7.81
CA GLU A 278 -8.52 -12.56 -7.87
C GLU A 278 -7.06 -12.11 -7.93
N TRP A 279 -6.80 -10.91 -8.45
CA TRP A 279 -5.45 -10.34 -8.54
C TRP A 279 -4.97 -9.57 -7.30
N VAL A 280 -5.83 -9.36 -6.30
CA VAL A 280 -5.43 -8.63 -5.06
C VAL A 280 -5.02 -9.61 -3.98
N ASP A 281 -3.75 -9.55 -3.56
CA ASP A 281 -3.26 -10.36 -2.44
C ASP A 281 -3.66 -9.76 -1.10
N ALA A 282 -3.28 -8.49 -0.87
CA ALA A 282 -3.58 -7.82 0.39
C ALA A 282 -3.71 -6.29 0.20
N PRO A 283 -4.91 -5.69 0.33
CA PRO A 283 -5.05 -4.24 0.36
C PRO A 283 -4.33 -3.66 1.59
N ILE A 284 -3.65 -2.51 1.39
CA ILE A 284 -2.98 -1.77 2.46
C ILE A 284 -3.97 -0.84 3.13
N VAL A 285 -4.39 -1.19 4.32
CA VAL A 285 -5.37 -0.44 5.11
C VAL A 285 -4.65 0.43 6.14
N GLY A 286 -4.68 1.75 5.92
CA GLY A 286 -4.28 2.74 6.92
C GLY A 286 -5.47 3.11 7.82
N THR A 287 -5.23 3.20 9.11
CA THR A 287 -6.26 3.58 10.08
C THR A 287 -5.69 4.48 11.18
N THR A 288 -6.59 5.18 11.88
CA THR A 288 -6.30 6.00 13.05
C THR A 288 -7.13 5.57 14.27
N SER A 289 -7.80 4.40 14.19
CA SER A 289 -8.53 3.85 15.33
C SER A 289 -8.57 2.32 15.28
N VAL A 290 -8.61 1.70 16.44
CA VAL A 290 -8.77 0.24 16.61
C VAL A 290 -10.07 -0.25 15.98
N GLU A 291 -11.17 0.48 16.16
CA GLU A 291 -12.49 0.13 15.60
C GLU A 291 -12.45 0.01 14.06
N HIS A 292 -11.79 0.97 13.37
CA HIS A 292 -11.66 0.90 11.92
C HIS A 292 -10.78 -0.26 11.46
N LEU A 293 -9.78 -0.66 12.28
CA LEU A 293 -8.98 -1.84 11.99
C LEU A 293 -9.80 -3.12 12.10
N GLU A 294 -10.61 -3.23 13.16
CA GLU A 294 -11.52 -4.37 13.38
C GLU A 294 -12.54 -4.47 12.24
N ASP A 295 -13.16 -3.37 11.85
CA ASP A 295 -14.03 -3.29 10.67
C ASP A 295 -13.36 -3.79 9.40
N ALA A 296 -12.08 -3.42 9.18
CA ALA A 296 -11.33 -3.87 8.02
C ALA A 296 -11.08 -5.39 8.03
N VAL A 297 -10.78 -5.96 9.18
CA VAL A 297 -10.61 -7.43 9.32
C VAL A 297 -11.94 -8.15 9.15
N GLU A 298 -13.05 -7.61 9.67
CA GLU A 298 -14.37 -8.18 9.49
C GLU A 298 -14.81 -8.22 8.02
N ALA A 299 -14.31 -7.32 7.16
CA ALA A 299 -14.60 -7.34 5.73
C ALA A 299 -14.23 -8.67 5.04
N LEU A 300 -13.27 -9.44 5.60
CA LEU A 300 -12.91 -10.77 5.11
C LEU A 300 -14.09 -11.76 5.17
N SER A 301 -15.03 -11.56 6.07
CA SER A 301 -16.21 -12.44 6.24
C SER A 301 -17.38 -12.07 5.33
N ILE A 302 -17.30 -10.97 4.60
CA ILE A 302 -18.40 -10.46 3.79
C ILE A 302 -18.35 -11.07 2.39
N SER A 303 -19.41 -11.78 2.04
CA SER A 303 -19.57 -12.32 0.69
C SER A 303 -20.35 -11.34 -0.19
N LEU A 304 -19.76 -11.01 -1.33
CA LEU A 304 -20.41 -10.28 -2.41
C LEU A 304 -20.72 -11.25 -3.55
N SER A 305 -21.99 -11.28 -3.99
CA SER A 305 -22.38 -12.05 -5.15
C SER A 305 -21.87 -11.40 -6.45
N GLU A 306 -21.86 -12.15 -7.55
CA GLU A 306 -21.57 -11.58 -8.88
C GLU A 306 -22.50 -10.40 -9.22
N GLY A 307 -23.76 -10.44 -8.75
CA GLY A 307 -24.72 -9.35 -8.90
C GLY A 307 -24.34 -8.12 -8.09
N ASP A 308 -23.85 -8.28 -6.84
CA ASP A 308 -23.36 -7.19 -6.00
C ASP A 308 -22.13 -6.53 -6.64
N MET A 309 -21.18 -7.34 -7.11
CA MET A 309 -19.98 -6.86 -7.79
C MET A 309 -20.34 -6.05 -9.05
N ALA A 310 -21.20 -6.59 -9.90
CA ALA A 310 -21.65 -5.91 -11.12
C ALA A 310 -22.42 -4.61 -10.78
N TYR A 311 -23.25 -4.61 -9.75
CA TYR A 311 -23.98 -3.42 -9.29
C TYR A 311 -23.06 -2.31 -8.86
N LEU A 312 -22.00 -2.62 -8.09
CA LEU A 312 -21.01 -1.64 -7.64
C LEU A 312 -20.15 -1.11 -8.80
N GLU A 313 -19.88 -1.93 -9.80
CA GLU A 313 -18.94 -1.63 -10.89
C GLU A 313 -19.57 -0.91 -12.10
N GLU A 314 -20.88 -1.12 -12.33
CA GLU A 314 -21.57 -0.61 -13.52
C GLU A 314 -21.42 0.90 -13.77
N PRO A 315 -21.43 1.78 -12.74
CA PRO A 315 -21.32 3.23 -12.96
C PRO A 315 -19.92 3.71 -13.30
N TYR A 316 -18.89 2.83 -13.21
CA TYR A 316 -17.52 3.27 -13.40
C TYR A 316 -17.25 3.72 -14.83
N GLU A 317 -16.84 4.95 -14.99
CA GLU A 317 -16.30 5.50 -16.23
C GLU A 317 -14.80 5.80 -16.05
N PRO A 318 -13.99 5.61 -17.12
CA PRO A 318 -12.57 5.89 -17.06
C PRO A 318 -12.23 7.31 -16.61
N VAL A 319 -11.24 7.42 -15.75
CA VAL A 319 -10.75 8.69 -15.23
C VAL A 319 -9.28 8.92 -15.63
N ARG A 320 -8.74 10.10 -15.33
CA ARG A 320 -7.31 10.37 -15.53
C ARG A 320 -6.46 9.49 -14.63
N VAL A 321 -5.32 9.01 -15.14
CA VAL A 321 -4.34 8.29 -14.33
C VAL A 321 -3.77 9.22 -13.26
N SER A 322 -3.63 8.69 -12.05
CA SER A 322 -3.21 9.43 -10.87
C SER A 322 -2.29 8.56 -9.99
N GLY A 323 -1.26 9.16 -9.38
CA GLY A 323 -0.35 8.48 -8.47
C GLY A 323 0.92 7.90 -9.11
N HIS A 324 1.14 8.12 -10.41
CA HIS A 324 2.36 7.68 -11.12
C HIS A 324 3.45 8.76 -11.18
N GLU A 325 3.23 9.96 -10.64
CA GLU A 325 4.15 11.10 -10.62
C GLU A 325 4.88 11.22 -9.29
#